data_198e531413a520f08261d7883e928429
#
_entry.id   198e531413a520f08261d7883e928429
#
_cell.length_a   1.000
_cell.length_b   1.000
_cell.length_c   1.000
_cell.angle_alpha   90.00
_cell.angle_beta   90.00
_cell.angle_gamma   90.00
#
_symmetry.space_group_name_H-M   'P 1'
#
loop_
_entity.id
_entity.type
_entity.pdbx_description
1 polymer ?
#
loop_
_entity_poly.entity_id
_entity_poly.type
_entity_poly.pdbx_seq_one_letter_code
_entity_poly.pdbx_strand_id
1 'polypeptide(L)'
;MSDNAFIFPITPSTLLSEMCDTWSAGGVQNAFEQVTKITQLQSEAGAAGSMHGALSVGGLATTFTASQGLLLMVPNMYKIAGELIPCVMHVAARAVAGQALSIFGDQNDIQAVRSTGFAILFGSSVQQSLDFALASHIATLRSRVPFVHAFDGFRTSHEIQKVQALPKEIFGKVAELLAPEIDAHRARGLNPNHPHARGTAQCDDIYFQAVEAANKYYLNVPHFVEEAFAWLEKLCGRKYELFEYVGSKNAKYVLVVMGSGAGVVEEYLQKMGPKAKDCGCLNVHLYRPWSEKHFLAALPYLGSMRAVAVCNKMKDPAAHGEPLFLDVCTSLQRAGCTANVINGRYGLSSKDFTPGMVHAIYENLRSRKPQHPFTVGLEDDITHYSLPYGRLETVPETTKQCIFWGFGSDGTVGANKNTIKIIAQNTPLYAQGYFKYDALKSGGVTISHLRFGPEPIKGSYLIDAGCNYLAIHKKEYIFSFFADILLDPLADGGA
;
A
#
# COMPACT_ATOMS: atom_id res chain seq x y z
N MET A 1 7.55 11.69 -14.55
CA MET A 1 8.20 10.61 -15.32
C MET A 1 7.28 10.06 -16.43
N SER A 2 6.25 10.78 -16.84
CA SER A 2 5.34 10.36 -17.93
C SER A 2 4.99 11.55 -18.83
N ASP A 3 4.84 11.29 -20.14
CA ASP A 3 4.41 12.28 -21.13
C ASP A 3 2.90 12.52 -21.04
N ASN A 4 2.15 11.44 -20.72
CA ASN A 4 0.71 11.44 -20.67
C ASN A 4 0.19 10.77 -19.37
N ALA A 5 -0.95 11.24 -18.86
CA ALA A 5 -1.74 10.52 -17.88
C ALA A 5 -3.19 10.39 -18.38
N PHE A 6 -3.70 9.17 -18.36
CA PHE A 6 -5.07 8.85 -18.76
C PHE A 6 -5.85 8.54 -17.50
N ILE A 7 -6.89 9.32 -17.21
CA ILE A 7 -7.55 9.31 -15.92
C ILE A 7 -9.07 9.05 -16.06
N PHE A 8 -9.59 8.34 -15.08
CA PHE A 8 -10.99 8.31 -14.71
C PHE A 8 -11.04 8.31 -13.17
N PRO A 9 -11.39 9.46 -12.55
CA PRO A 9 -11.28 9.62 -11.10
C PRO A 9 -12.12 8.63 -10.32
N ILE A 10 -11.49 7.93 -9.37
CA ILE A 10 -12.14 6.98 -8.46
C ILE A 10 -11.54 7.09 -7.06
N THR A 11 -12.40 7.17 -6.02
CA THR A 11 -11.97 7.15 -4.62
C THR A 11 -11.33 5.79 -4.27
N PRO A 12 -10.17 5.75 -3.56
CA PRO A 12 -9.46 6.84 -2.92
C PRO A 12 -8.28 7.41 -3.73
N SER A 13 -8.13 7.08 -5.01
CA SER A 13 -7.03 7.55 -5.86
C SER A 13 -7.29 8.90 -6.54
N THR A 14 -8.51 9.45 -6.45
CA THR A 14 -8.95 10.69 -7.10
C THR A 14 -7.99 11.85 -6.89
N LEU A 15 -7.50 12.06 -5.66
CA LEU A 15 -6.60 13.18 -5.35
C LEU A 15 -5.30 13.16 -6.17
N LEU A 16 -4.79 11.99 -6.53
CA LEU A 16 -3.58 11.86 -7.36
C LEU A 16 -3.84 12.39 -8.77
N SER A 17 -4.96 12.01 -9.37
CA SER A 17 -5.35 12.42 -10.71
C SER A 17 -5.70 13.91 -10.77
N GLU A 18 -6.45 14.44 -9.78
CA GLU A 18 -6.82 15.85 -9.68
C GLU A 18 -5.60 16.76 -9.50
N MET A 19 -4.63 16.35 -8.69
CA MET A 19 -3.38 17.10 -8.54
C MET A 19 -2.56 17.12 -9.83
N CYS A 20 -2.49 16.01 -10.56
CA CYS A 20 -1.82 15.98 -11.86
C CYS A 20 -2.52 16.90 -12.87
N ASP A 21 -3.85 16.90 -12.89
CA ASP A 21 -4.63 17.78 -13.76
C ASP A 21 -4.40 19.26 -13.40
N THR A 22 -4.42 19.60 -12.11
CA THR A 22 -4.11 20.95 -11.62
C THR A 22 -2.71 21.39 -12.03
N TRP A 23 -1.69 20.55 -11.91
CA TRP A 23 -0.32 20.86 -12.31
C TRP A 23 -0.21 21.02 -13.83
N SER A 24 -0.88 20.19 -14.61
CA SER A 24 -0.93 20.30 -16.06
C SER A 24 -1.57 21.61 -16.50
N ALA A 25 -2.74 21.96 -15.94
CA ALA A 25 -3.43 23.23 -16.21
C ALA A 25 -2.58 24.47 -15.80
N GLY A 26 -1.81 24.33 -14.72
CA GLY A 26 -0.85 25.35 -14.26
C GLY A 26 0.47 25.42 -15.04
N GLY A 27 0.64 24.60 -16.09
CA GLY A 27 1.86 24.60 -16.91
C GLY A 27 3.09 24.02 -16.20
N VAL A 28 2.92 23.22 -15.13
CA VAL A 28 4.04 22.62 -14.39
C VAL A 28 4.70 21.56 -15.26
N GLN A 29 6.00 21.72 -15.46
CA GLN A 29 6.79 20.79 -16.26
C GLN A 29 7.15 19.51 -15.48
N ASN A 30 7.14 18.38 -16.19
CA ASN A 30 7.59 17.07 -15.71
C ASN A 30 9.13 16.95 -15.75
N ALA A 31 9.65 15.74 -15.49
CA ALA A 31 11.09 15.46 -15.52
C ALA A 31 11.77 15.62 -16.89
N PHE A 32 10.99 15.74 -17.95
CA PHE A 32 11.44 15.92 -19.34
C PHE A 32 11.24 17.37 -19.84
N GLU A 33 11.02 18.32 -18.91
CA GLU A 33 10.76 19.73 -19.20
C GLU A 33 9.53 19.98 -20.10
N GLN A 34 8.57 19.07 -20.05
CA GLN A 34 7.32 19.13 -20.80
C GLN A 34 6.12 19.14 -19.84
N VAL A 35 5.04 19.79 -20.22
CA VAL A 35 3.77 19.69 -19.50
C VAL A 35 3.14 18.35 -19.79
N THR A 36 2.92 17.53 -18.76
CA THR A 36 2.25 16.23 -18.91
C THR A 36 0.83 16.43 -19.41
N LYS A 37 0.48 15.77 -20.51
CA LYS A 37 -0.88 15.84 -21.05
C LYS A 37 -1.82 14.94 -20.24
N ILE A 38 -2.85 15.55 -19.66
CA ILE A 38 -3.90 14.81 -18.93
C ILE A 38 -5.10 14.63 -19.86
N THR A 39 -5.61 13.40 -19.92
CA THR A 39 -6.82 13.09 -20.69
C THR A 39 -7.78 12.32 -19.81
N GLN A 40 -8.92 12.92 -19.51
CA GLN A 40 -10.00 12.24 -18.79
C GLN A 40 -10.85 11.43 -19.77
N LEU A 41 -11.11 10.18 -19.43
CA LEU A 41 -11.88 9.24 -20.23
C LEU A 41 -13.27 9.00 -19.57
N GLN A 42 -14.11 8.26 -20.26
CA GLN A 42 -15.47 7.92 -19.81
C GLN A 42 -15.52 6.66 -18.92
N SER A 43 -14.41 5.92 -18.81
CA SER A 43 -14.29 4.75 -17.95
C SER A 43 -12.82 4.37 -17.76
N GLU A 44 -12.54 3.55 -16.76
CA GLU A 44 -11.20 3.00 -16.53
C GLU A 44 -10.73 2.10 -17.67
N ALA A 45 -11.63 1.35 -18.30
CA ALA A 45 -11.31 0.55 -19.50
C ALA A 45 -10.84 1.46 -20.65
N GLY A 46 -11.51 2.60 -20.85
CA GLY A 46 -11.11 3.62 -21.83
C GLY A 46 -9.75 4.24 -21.48
N ALA A 47 -9.50 4.52 -20.20
CA ALA A 47 -8.22 5.04 -19.72
C ALA A 47 -7.08 4.05 -20.01
N ALA A 48 -7.28 2.76 -19.69
CA ALA A 48 -6.28 1.72 -19.96
C ALA A 48 -6.04 1.49 -21.47
N GLY A 49 -7.09 1.53 -22.29
CA GLY A 49 -6.99 1.43 -23.75
C GLY A 49 -6.22 2.61 -24.35
N SER A 50 -6.51 3.84 -23.91
CA SER A 50 -5.78 5.03 -24.36
C SER A 50 -4.32 5.01 -23.90
N MET A 51 -4.07 4.57 -22.66
CA MET A 51 -2.72 4.35 -22.13
C MET A 51 -1.95 3.34 -23.00
N HIS A 52 -2.54 2.18 -23.33
CA HIS A 52 -1.93 1.17 -24.19
C HIS A 52 -1.60 1.74 -25.58
N GLY A 53 -2.51 2.52 -26.17
CA GLY A 53 -2.28 3.19 -27.45
C GLY A 53 -1.09 4.15 -27.43
N ALA A 54 -1.00 5.00 -26.41
CA ALA A 54 0.12 5.93 -26.22
C ALA A 54 1.46 5.20 -26.02
N LEU A 55 1.46 4.16 -25.20
CA LEU A 55 2.63 3.31 -24.96
C LEU A 55 3.08 2.58 -26.22
N SER A 56 2.15 2.12 -27.04
CA SER A 56 2.43 1.37 -28.29
C SER A 56 3.18 2.20 -29.34
N VAL A 57 3.01 3.52 -29.34
CA VAL A 57 3.75 4.45 -30.22
C VAL A 57 4.99 5.06 -29.57
N GLY A 58 5.41 4.52 -28.42
CA GLY A 58 6.65 4.93 -27.73
C GLY A 58 6.51 6.08 -26.74
N GLY A 59 5.28 6.52 -26.43
CA GLY A 59 5.04 7.50 -25.35
C GLY A 59 5.21 6.86 -23.97
N LEU A 60 5.51 7.67 -22.96
CA LEU A 60 5.49 7.26 -21.55
C LEU A 60 4.14 7.66 -20.95
N ALA A 61 3.43 6.71 -20.37
CA ALA A 61 2.08 6.94 -19.86
C ALA A 61 1.83 6.31 -18.49
N THR A 62 0.93 6.93 -17.74
CA THR A 62 0.51 6.47 -16.41
C THR A 62 -1.00 6.63 -16.21
N THR A 63 -1.53 5.99 -15.17
CA THR A 63 -2.91 6.14 -14.71
C THR A 63 -3.01 5.97 -13.20
N PHE A 64 -4.14 6.40 -12.63
CA PHE A 64 -4.46 6.33 -11.20
C PHE A 64 -5.82 5.66 -11.05
N THR A 65 -5.91 4.60 -10.25
CA THR A 65 -7.15 3.82 -10.14
C THR A 65 -7.27 3.09 -8.80
N ALA A 66 -8.36 2.37 -8.61
CA ALA A 66 -8.68 1.56 -7.43
C ALA A 66 -9.81 0.57 -7.75
N SER A 67 -9.92 -0.54 -6.99
CA SER A 67 -11.11 -1.39 -6.91
C SER A 67 -11.61 -1.89 -8.28
N GLN A 68 -12.91 -1.75 -8.54
CA GLN A 68 -13.52 -2.12 -9.84
C GLN A 68 -12.86 -1.44 -11.03
N GLY A 69 -12.36 -0.21 -10.86
CA GLY A 69 -11.64 0.50 -11.90
C GLY A 69 -10.40 -0.24 -12.34
N LEU A 70 -9.60 -0.77 -11.39
CA LEU A 70 -8.45 -1.60 -11.71
C LEU A 70 -8.87 -2.90 -12.43
N LEU A 71 -9.97 -3.53 -12.00
CA LEU A 71 -10.47 -4.75 -12.63
C LEU A 71 -10.94 -4.51 -14.07
N LEU A 72 -11.53 -3.35 -14.38
CA LEU A 72 -11.89 -2.96 -15.74
C LEU A 72 -10.67 -2.75 -16.65
N MET A 73 -9.49 -2.54 -16.10
CA MET A 73 -8.24 -2.41 -16.86
C MET A 73 -7.59 -3.76 -17.21
N VAL A 74 -8.01 -4.87 -16.60
CA VAL A 74 -7.36 -6.19 -16.68
C VAL A 74 -7.08 -6.66 -18.11
N PRO A 75 -7.99 -6.59 -19.09
CA PRO A 75 -7.69 -7.00 -20.46
C PRO A 75 -6.51 -6.23 -21.07
N ASN A 76 -6.45 -4.91 -20.84
CA ASN A 76 -5.32 -4.09 -21.29
C ASN A 76 -4.05 -4.35 -20.48
N MET A 77 -4.15 -4.69 -19.21
CA MET A 77 -2.98 -5.07 -18.40
C MET A 77 -2.29 -6.31 -18.98
N TYR A 78 -3.04 -7.37 -19.32
CA TYR A 78 -2.48 -8.54 -19.99
C TYR A 78 -1.78 -8.18 -21.30
N LYS A 79 -2.38 -7.28 -22.10
CA LYS A 79 -1.78 -6.82 -23.37
C LYS A 79 -0.47 -6.07 -23.13
N ILE A 80 -0.47 -5.07 -22.26
CA ILE A 80 0.70 -4.25 -21.95
C ILE A 80 1.84 -5.13 -21.41
N ALA A 81 1.52 -6.06 -20.49
CA ALA A 81 2.50 -6.98 -19.92
C ALA A 81 3.06 -7.96 -20.94
N GLY A 82 2.19 -8.58 -21.76
CA GLY A 82 2.59 -9.52 -22.80
C GLY A 82 3.44 -8.88 -23.88
N GLU A 83 3.24 -7.61 -24.16
CA GLU A 83 4.05 -6.81 -25.10
C GLU A 83 5.34 -6.24 -24.47
N LEU A 84 5.56 -6.45 -23.17
CA LEU A 84 6.71 -5.93 -22.42
C LEU A 84 6.89 -4.42 -22.60
N ILE A 85 5.81 -3.67 -22.39
CA ILE A 85 5.79 -2.22 -22.52
C ILE A 85 5.90 -1.58 -21.12
N PRO A 86 6.96 -0.79 -20.87
CA PRO A 86 7.17 -0.19 -19.55
C PRO A 86 6.12 0.89 -19.25
N CYS A 87 5.48 0.80 -18.09
CA CYS A 87 4.59 1.81 -17.56
C CYS A 87 4.33 1.59 -16.06
N VAL A 88 3.74 2.58 -15.40
CA VAL A 88 3.32 2.48 -14.01
C VAL A 88 1.84 2.82 -13.89
N MET A 89 1.07 1.95 -13.22
CA MET A 89 -0.26 2.24 -12.73
C MET A 89 -0.20 2.47 -11.22
N HIS A 90 -0.67 3.62 -10.74
CA HIS A 90 -0.70 3.95 -9.32
C HIS A 90 -2.06 3.56 -8.74
N VAL A 91 -2.05 2.70 -7.72
CA VAL A 91 -3.26 2.10 -7.17
C VAL A 91 -3.36 2.37 -5.66
N ALA A 92 -4.36 3.12 -5.25
CA ALA A 92 -4.78 3.19 -3.86
C ALA A 92 -5.72 2.02 -3.59
N ALA A 93 -5.18 0.92 -3.05
CA ALA A 93 -5.86 -0.37 -2.93
C ALA A 93 -7.18 -0.26 -2.15
N ARG A 94 -8.27 -0.75 -2.75
CA ARG A 94 -9.64 -0.59 -2.24
C ARG A 94 -10.42 -1.89 -2.39
N ALA A 95 -11.34 -2.14 -1.44
CA ALA A 95 -12.29 -3.24 -1.48
C ALA A 95 -13.02 -3.31 -2.83
N VAL A 96 -13.14 -4.52 -3.36
CA VAL A 96 -13.96 -4.81 -4.54
C VAL A 96 -15.40 -5.06 -4.07
N ALA A 97 -16.39 -4.46 -4.73
CA ALA A 97 -17.80 -4.64 -4.38
C ALA A 97 -18.19 -6.12 -4.51
N GLY A 98 -18.70 -6.67 -3.41
CA GLY A 98 -19.25 -8.01 -3.32
C GLY A 98 -20.69 -7.95 -2.81
N GLN A 99 -20.92 -8.35 -1.55
CA GLN A 99 -22.24 -8.23 -0.92
C GLN A 99 -22.70 -6.77 -0.74
N ALA A 100 -21.77 -5.83 -0.72
CA ALA A 100 -22.01 -4.39 -0.67
C ALA A 100 -20.85 -3.63 -1.29
N LEU A 101 -21.07 -2.37 -1.63
CA LEU A 101 -20.02 -1.44 -2.01
C LEU A 101 -19.32 -0.94 -0.74
N SER A 102 -17.99 -1.01 -0.72
CA SER A 102 -17.16 -0.28 0.21
C SER A 102 -16.13 0.56 -0.54
N ILE A 103 -16.01 1.83 -0.16
CA ILE A 103 -14.98 2.72 -0.71
C ILE A 103 -13.66 2.61 0.05
N PHE A 104 -13.65 1.90 1.19
CA PHE A 104 -12.50 1.80 2.07
C PHE A 104 -11.48 0.75 1.61
N GLY A 105 -10.24 0.87 2.13
CA GLY A 105 -9.11 0.12 1.65
C GLY A 105 -9.06 -1.33 2.12
N ASP A 106 -8.80 -2.21 1.17
CA ASP A 106 -8.21 -3.54 1.37
C ASP A 106 -7.42 -3.93 0.10
N GLN A 107 -7.00 -5.17 -0.01
CA GLN A 107 -6.08 -5.59 -1.09
C GLN A 107 -6.74 -6.57 -2.08
N ASN A 108 -8.08 -6.68 -2.10
CA ASN A 108 -8.78 -7.58 -3.01
C ASN A 108 -8.53 -7.22 -4.48
N ASP A 109 -8.49 -5.92 -4.81
CA ASP A 109 -8.23 -5.44 -6.17
C ASP A 109 -6.79 -5.77 -6.64
N ILE A 110 -5.79 -5.53 -5.78
CA ILE A 110 -4.39 -5.87 -6.07
C ILE A 110 -4.22 -7.38 -6.25
N GLN A 111 -4.85 -8.17 -5.41
CA GLN A 111 -4.78 -9.62 -5.49
C GLN A 111 -5.48 -10.16 -6.75
N ALA A 112 -6.56 -9.52 -7.20
CA ALA A 112 -7.26 -9.90 -8.43
C ALA A 112 -6.38 -9.72 -9.68
N VAL A 113 -5.48 -8.73 -9.70
CA VAL A 113 -4.63 -8.43 -10.87
C VAL A 113 -3.22 -9.06 -10.79
N ARG A 114 -2.91 -9.82 -9.75
CA ARG A 114 -1.57 -10.42 -9.54
C ARG A 114 -1.08 -11.34 -10.66
N SER A 115 -1.99 -11.86 -11.49
CA SER A 115 -1.69 -12.77 -12.59
C SER A 115 -1.59 -12.07 -13.95
N THR A 116 -1.79 -10.75 -14.03
CA THR A 116 -1.78 -10.00 -15.29
C THR A 116 -0.41 -9.83 -15.92
N GLY A 117 0.65 -10.15 -15.18
CA GLY A 117 2.04 -9.92 -15.61
C GLY A 117 2.59 -8.55 -15.23
N PHE A 118 1.84 -7.71 -14.54
CA PHE A 118 2.39 -6.52 -13.91
C PHE A 118 3.21 -6.89 -12.67
N ALA A 119 4.40 -6.31 -12.54
CA ALA A 119 5.10 -6.31 -11.27
C ALA A 119 4.32 -5.47 -10.25
N ILE A 120 4.33 -5.87 -8.98
CA ILE A 120 3.57 -5.19 -7.92
C ILE A 120 4.54 -4.77 -6.83
N LEU A 121 4.71 -3.45 -6.67
CA LEU A 121 5.50 -2.84 -5.60
C LEU A 121 4.57 -2.12 -4.64
N PHE A 122 4.56 -2.55 -3.37
CA PHE A 122 3.59 -2.12 -2.36
C PHE A 122 4.24 -1.30 -1.24
N GLY A 123 3.81 -0.04 -1.08
CA GLY A 123 4.27 0.85 -0.01
C GLY A 123 3.43 0.68 1.27
N SER A 124 4.07 0.71 2.43
CA SER A 124 3.44 0.54 3.75
C SER A 124 3.17 1.85 4.47
N SER A 125 3.76 2.95 4.02
CA SER A 125 3.62 4.28 4.62
C SER A 125 3.51 5.36 3.54
N VAL A 126 3.13 6.56 3.94
CA VAL A 126 3.07 7.72 3.03
C VAL A 126 4.44 8.01 2.42
N GLN A 127 5.52 7.92 3.22
CA GLN A 127 6.89 8.12 2.72
C GLN A 127 7.28 7.05 1.68
N GLN A 128 7.02 5.79 1.98
CA GLN A 128 7.30 4.70 1.04
C GLN A 128 6.48 4.83 -0.25
N SER A 129 5.20 5.23 -0.14
CA SER A 129 4.36 5.45 -1.33
C SER A 129 4.92 6.54 -2.25
N LEU A 130 5.48 7.61 -1.68
CA LEU A 130 6.16 8.66 -2.46
C LEU A 130 7.40 8.11 -3.17
N ASP A 131 8.25 7.40 -2.45
CA ASP A 131 9.54 6.93 -2.96
C ASP A 131 9.39 5.75 -3.93
N PHE A 132 8.45 4.84 -3.64
CA PHE A 132 8.19 3.67 -4.50
C PHE A 132 7.51 4.06 -5.82
N ALA A 133 6.82 5.20 -5.88
CA ALA A 133 6.37 5.75 -7.15
C ALA A 133 7.56 5.98 -8.09
N LEU A 134 8.62 6.64 -7.62
CA LEU A 134 9.83 6.86 -8.41
C LEU A 134 10.57 5.54 -8.70
N ALA A 135 10.72 4.66 -7.69
CA ALA A 135 11.35 3.35 -7.87
C ALA A 135 10.64 2.51 -8.93
N SER A 136 9.30 2.54 -8.97
CA SER A 136 8.52 1.84 -9.99
C SER A 136 8.78 2.37 -11.40
N HIS A 137 8.93 3.70 -11.57
CA HIS A 137 9.30 4.28 -12.87
C HIS A 137 10.72 3.90 -13.31
N ILE A 138 11.68 3.84 -12.40
CA ILE A 138 13.03 3.36 -12.69
C ILE A 138 13.00 1.89 -13.09
N ALA A 139 12.38 1.05 -12.26
CA ALA A 139 12.38 -0.40 -12.44
C ALA A 139 11.62 -0.84 -13.71
N THR A 140 10.49 -0.18 -14.06
CA THR A 140 9.73 -0.52 -15.29
C THR A 140 10.53 -0.23 -16.55
N LEU A 141 11.25 0.89 -16.63
CA LEU A 141 12.07 1.26 -17.77
C LEU A 141 13.26 0.31 -17.93
N ARG A 142 13.92 -0.06 -16.83
CA ARG A 142 15.06 -0.99 -16.81
C ARG A 142 14.65 -2.43 -17.15
N SER A 143 13.53 -2.91 -16.60
CA SER A 143 13.08 -4.28 -16.77
C SER A 143 12.21 -4.50 -18.01
N ARG A 144 11.57 -3.46 -18.55
CA ARG A 144 10.49 -3.51 -19.54
C ARG A 144 9.20 -4.18 -19.03
N VAL A 145 9.15 -4.60 -17.79
CA VAL A 145 7.94 -5.14 -17.17
C VAL A 145 7.11 -3.97 -16.63
N PRO A 146 5.81 -3.88 -16.92
CA PRO A 146 4.95 -2.84 -16.37
C PRO A 146 4.74 -3.04 -14.85
N PHE A 147 4.50 -1.94 -14.13
CA PHE A 147 4.36 -1.96 -12.68
C PHE A 147 2.98 -1.47 -12.22
N VAL A 148 2.45 -2.14 -11.22
CA VAL A 148 1.47 -1.58 -10.28
C VAL A 148 2.27 -1.08 -9.08
N HIS A 149 2.30 0.23 -8.88
CA HIS A 149 2.70 0.86 -7.64
C HIS A 149 1.46 0.99 -6.76
N ALA A 150 1.45 0.28 -5.63
CA ALA A 150 0.28 0.18 -4.77
C ALA A 150 0.56 0.62 -3.33
N PHE A 151 -0.47 1.07 -2.64
CA PHE A 151 -0.51 1.38 -1.22
C PHE A 151 -1.94 1.29 -0.72
N ASP A 152 -2.14 1.12 0.59
CA ASP A 152 -3.48 0.97 1.16
C ASP A 152 -4.33 2.22 0.98
N GLY A 153 -5.52 2.04 0.41
CA GLY A 153 -6.56 3.07 0.40
C GLY A 153 -6.95 3.49 1.82
N PHE A 154 -7.27 4.74 2.01
CA PHE A 154 -7.58 5.41 3.28
C PHE A 154 -6.46 5.36 4.32
N ARG A 155 -5.97 4.19 4.71
CA ARG A 155 -4.92 4.06 5.74
C ARG A 155 -3.59 4.69 5.34
N THR A 156 -3.27 4.73 4.05
CA THR A 156 -2.09 5.43 3.53
C THR A 156 -2.51 6.61 2.66
N SER A 157 -3.48 6.43 1.76
CA SER A 157 -3.87 7.46 0.79
C SER A 157 -4.51 8.71 1.42
N HIS A 158 -5.14 8.59 2.59
CA HIS A 158 -5.81 9.68 3.30
C HIS A 158 -5.13 10.03 4.64
N GLU A 159 -3.99 9.43 4.92
CA GLU A 159 -3.15 9.84 6.03
C GLU A 159 -2.46 11.17 5.72
N ILE A 160 -2.54 12.12 6.65
CA ILE A 160 -1.71 13.32 6.60
C ILE A 160 -0.52 13.08 7.52
N GLN A 161 0.67 13.09 6.94
CA GLN A 161 1.91 12.84 7.66
C GLN A 161 3.01 13.79 7.18
N LYS A 162 3.96 14.08 8.06
CA LYS A 162 5.18 14.79 7.68
C LYS A 162 6.08 13.84 6.89
N VAL A 163 6.32 14.15 5.63
CA VAL A 163 7.19 13.38 4.74
C VAL A 163 8.38 14.23 4.27
N GLN A 164 9.45 13.55 3.94
CA GLN A 164 10.61 14.17 3.29
C GLN A 164 10.42 14.08 1.77
N ALA A 165 10.02 15.20 1.17
CA ALA A 165 9.81 15.28 -0.27
C ALA A 165 11.11 14.99 -1.04
N LEU A 166 10.95 14.42 -2.24
CA LEU A 166 12.07 14.29 -3.18
C LEU A 166 12.34 15.68 -3.80
N PRO A 167 13.59 16.18 -3.74
CA PRO A 167 13.95 17.41 -4.41
C PRO A 167 13.68 17.34 -5.92
N LYS A 168 13.27 18.47 -6.53
CA LYS A 168 12.91 18.50 -7.95
C LYS A 168 14.06 18.04 -8.87
N GLU A 169 15.28 18.35 -8.48
CA GLU A 169 16.51 18.02 -9.20
C GLU A 169 16.75 16.48 -9.30
N ILE A 170 16.19 15.72 -8.38
CA ILE A 170 16.29 14.23 -8.42
C ILE A 170 15.60 13.70 -9.67
N PHE A 171 14.44 14.23 -10.02
CA PHE A 171 13.67 13.75 -11.17
C PHE A 171 14.41 14.00 -12.50
N GLY A 172 15.08 15.15 -12.65
CA GLY A 172 15.93 15.46 -13.80
C GLY A 172 17.12 14.48 -13.90
N LYS A 173 17.84 14.29 -12.79
CA LYS A 173 18.96 13.32 -12.74
C LYS A 173 18.52 11.89 -13.09
N VAL A 174 17.37 11.44 -12.59
CA VAL A 174 16.82 10.13 -12.92
C VAL A 174 16.43 10.05 -14.39
N ALA A 175 15.86 11.11 -14.97
CA ALA A 175 15.53 11.15 -16.39
C ALA A 175 16.79 11.06 -17.27
N GLU A 176 17.86 11.76 -16.92
CA GLU A 176 19.17 11.66 -17.60
C GLU A 176 19.75 10.25 -17.52
N LEU A 177 19.73 9.63 -16.33
CA LEU A 177 20.23 8.27 -16.13
C LEU A 177 19.43 7.21 -16.92
N LEU A 178 18.15 7.46 -17.15
CA LEU A 178 17.24 6.57 -17.88
C LEU A 178 17.10 6.93 -19.36
N ALA A 179 17.81 7.94 -19.86
CA ALA A 179 17.70 8.36 -21.25
C ALA A 179 17.90 7.21 -22.26
N PRO A 180 18.89 6.29 -22.08
CA PRO A 180 19.07 5.16 -23.00
C PRO A 180 17.86 4.22 -23.06
N GLU A 181 17.24 3.93 -21.90
CA GLU A 181 16.04 3.07 -21.82
C GLU A 181 14.81 3.75 -22.42
N ILE A 182 14.67 5.05 -22.20
CA ILE A 182 13.60 5.87 -22.76
C ILE A 182 13.72 5.93 -24.28
N ASP A 183 14.90 6.19 -24.81
CA ASP A 183 15.16 6.21 -26.25
C ASP A 183 14.94 4.84 -26.88
N ALA A 184 15.39 3.78 -26.22
CA ALA A 184 15.13 2.41 -26.67
C ALA A 184 13.62 2.07 -26.64
N HIS A 185 12.85 2.58 -25.66
CA HIS A 185 11.40 2.42 -25.64
C HIS A 185 10.75 3.15 -26.83
N ARG A 186 11.13 4.41 -27.05
CA ARG A 186 10.62 5.24 -28.17
C ARG A 186 10.95 4.63 -29.53
N ALA A 187 12.16 4.09 -29.68
CA ALA A 187 12.59 3.42 -30.92
C ALA A 187 11.80 2.13 -31.22
N ARG A 188 11.28 1.46 -30.20
CA ARG A 188 10.40 0.30 -30.36
C ARG A 188 8.93 0.66 -30.60
N GLY A 189 8.56 1.94 -30.56
CA GLY A 189 7.21 2.42 -30.85
C GLY A 189 6.79 2.09 -32.30
N LEU A 190 5.50 1.87 -32.51
CA LEU A 190 4.93 1.71 -33.84
C LEU A 190 5.21 2.95 -34.68
N ASN A 191 5.89 2.76 -35.79
CA ASN A 191 6.33 3.87 -36.65
C ASN A 191 6.18 3.46 -38.13
N PRO A 192 5.51 4.27 -38.97
CA PRO A 192 5.33 3.96 -40.39
C PRO A 192 6.65 3.87 -41.15
N ASN A 193 7.72 4.51 -40.69
CA ASN A 193 9.05 4.44 -41.36
C ASN A 193 9.79 3.13 -41.04
N HIS A 194 9.41 2.44 -39.95
CA HIS A 194 9.93 1.13 -39.54
C HIS A 194 8.77 0.24 -39.13
N PRO A 195 7.95 -0.22 -40.09
CA PRO A 195 6.73 -0.95 -39.79
C PRO A 195 7.05 -2.31 -39.19
N HIS A 196 6.33 -2.65 -38.12
CA HIS A 196 6.35 -3.99 -37.54
C HIS A 196 4.97 -4.29 -36.93
N ALA A 197 4.67 -5.58 -36.78
CA ALA A 197 3.44 -6.02 -36.16
C ALA A 197 3.61 -6.23 -34.66
N ARG A 198 2.61 -5.83 -33.90
CA ARG A 198 2.54 -6.04 -32.45
C ARG A 198 1.14 -6.52 -32.07
N GLY A 199 1.05 -7.42 -31.08
CA GLY A 199 -0.22 -7.89 -30.57
C GLY A 199 -1.07 -8.67 -31.59
N THR A 200 -0.44 -9.38 -32.49
CA THR A 200 -1.08 -10.20 -33.51
C THR A 200 -1.69 -11.48 -32.95
N ALA A 201 -2.52 -12.17 -33.73
CA ALA A 201 -2.93 -13.53 -33.41
C ALA A 201 -1.76 -14.50 -33.62
N GLN A 202 -1.59 -15.43 -32.70
CA GLN A 202 -0.60 -16.49 -32.74
C GLN A 202 -1.30 -17.84 -32.67
N CYS A 203 -0.80 -18.82 -33.40
CA CYS A 203 -1.28 -20.19 -33.34
C CYS A 203 -0.66 -20.96 -32.18
N ASP A 204 -1.13 -22.16 -31.93
CA ASP A 204 -0.74 -23.06 -30.85
C ASP A 204 0.76 -23.39 -30.83
N ASP A 205 1.39 -23.48 -32.01
CA ASP A 205 2.81 -23.76 -32.19
C ASP A 205 3.74 -22.60 -31.73
N ILE A 206 3.25 -21.36 -31.70
CA ILE A 206 4.05 -20.15 -31.38
C ILE A 206 3.70 -19.55 -30.02
N TYR A 207 2.41 -19.55 -29.66
CA TYR A 207 1.91 -18.76 -28.49
C TYR A 207 2.61 -19.16 -27.20
N PHE A 208 2.72 -20.45 -26.88
CA PHE A 208 3.34 -20.93 -25.64
C PHE A 208 4.83 -20.55 -25.59
N GLN A 209 5.56 -20.69 -26.67
CA GLN A 209 6.97 -20.30 -26.76
C GLN A 209 7.14 -18.77 -26.52
N ALA A 210 6.25 -17.95 -27.06
CA ALA A 210 6.29 -16.51 -26.89
C ALA A 210 6.03 -16.11 -25.43
N VAL A 211 5.11 -16.79 -24.72
CA VAL A 211 4.84 -16.59 -23.29
C VAL A 211 6.09 -16.94 -22.47
N GLU A 212 6.71 -18.10 -22.71
CA GLU A 212 7.91 -18.55 -21.97
C GLU A 212 9.14 -17.66 -22.26
N ALA A 213 9.27 -17.10 -23.46
CA ALA A 213 10.36 -16.18 -23.80
C ALA A 213 10.38 -14.91 -22.95
N ALA A 214 9.25 -14.54 -22.32
CA ALA A 214 9.15 -13.41 -21.39
C ALA A 214 9.82 -13.67 -20.03
N ASN A 215 10.04 -14.92 -19.63
CA ASN A 215 10.56 -15.31 -18.31
C ASN A 215 11.85 -14.56 -17.93
N LYS A 216 12.76 -14.34 -18.88
CA LYS A 216 14.03 -13.62 -18.64
C LYS A 216 13.82 -12.18 -18.13
N TYR A 217 12.73 -11.53 -18.52
CA TYR A 217 12.41 -10.18 -18.05
C TYR A 217 11.91 -10.20 -16.60
N TYR A 218 11.02 -11.14 -16.28
CA TYR A 218 10.46 -11.30 -14.94
C TYR A 218 11.51 -11.74 -13.91
N LEU A 219 12.42 -12.63 -14.27
CA LEU A 219 13.51 -13.08 -13.41
C LEU A 219 14.47 -11.96 -13.01
N ASN A 220 14.58 -10.91 -13.82
CA ASN A 220 15.44 -9.76 -13.56
C ASN A 220 14.73 -8.61 -12.81
N VAL A 221 13.40 -8.62 -12.64
CA VAL A 221 12.66 -7.56 -11.94
C VAL A 221 13.18 -7.31 -10.53
N PRO A 222 13.42 -8.33 -9.68
CA PRO A 222 13.96 -8.10 -8.33
C PRO A 222 15.25 -7.29 -8.34
N HIS A 223 16.19 -7.63 -9.22
CA HIS A 223 17.45 -6.90 -9.38
C HIS A 223 17.23 -5.43 -9.75
N PHE A 224 16.34 -5.13 -10.69
CA PHE A 224 16.07 -3.75 -11.10
C PHE A 224 15.33 -2.94 -10.02
N VAL A 225 14.54 -3.59 -9.17
CA VAL A 225 13.95 -2.92 -8.01
C VAL A 225 15.01 -2.63 -6.94
N GLU A 226 15.94 -3.57 -6.68
CA GLU A 226 17.09 -3.33 -5.78
C GLU A 226 17.96 -2.19 -6.31
N GLU A 227 18.21 -2.13 -7.61
CA GLU A 227 18.94 -1.02 -8.25
C GLU A 227 18.19 0.32 -8.06
N ALA A 228 16.88 0.34 -8.25
CA ALA A 228 16.06 1.53 -8.02
C ALA A 228 16.12 1.99 -6.54
N PHE A 229 16.09 1.06 -5.60
CA PHE A 229 16.26 1.36 -4.18
C PHE A 229 17.66 1.87 -3.84
N ALA A 230 18.70 1.31 -4.45
CA ALA A 230 20.08 1.82 -4.31
C ALA A 230 20.23 3.25 -4.88
N TRP A 231 19.52 3.57 -5.96
CA TRP A 231 19.48 4.95 -6.46
C TRP A 231 18.77 5.89 -5.48
N LEU A 232 17.65 5.49 -4.88
CA LEU A 232 16.98 6.26 -3.83
C LEU A 232 17.90 6.48 -2.62
N GLU A 233 18.60 5.43 -2.15
CA GLU A 233 19.55 5.56 -1.05
C GLU A 233 20.63 6.60 -1.38
N LYS A 234 21.21 6.53 -2.56
CA LYS A 234 22.24 7.47 -3.03
C LYS A 234 21.71 8.91 -3.19
N LEU A 235 20.46 9.07 -3.66
CA LEU A 235 19.88 10.37 -4.00
C LEU A 235 19.25 11.09 -2.82
N CYS A 236 18.70 10.35 -1.86
CA CYS A 236 17.95 10.94 -0.73
C CYS A 236 18.23 10.29 0.63
N GLY A 237 19.17 9.34 0.72
CA GLY A 237 19.60 8.71 1.97
C GLY A 237 18.61 7.70 2.55
N ARG A 238 17.52 7.34 1.84
CA ARG A 238 16.54 6.38 2.30
C ARG A 238 16.77 5.00 1.69
N LYS A 239 17.00 4.03 2.57
CA LYS A 239 17.24 2.64 2.21
C LYS A 239 15.95 1.84 2.27
N TYR A 240 15.73 0.98 1.29
CA TYR A 240 14.59 0.06 1.19
C TYR A 240 15.06 -1.32 0.74
N GLU A 241 14.26 -2.34 1.05
CA GLU A 241 14.49 -3.73 0.68
C GLU A 241 13.24 -4.32 0.04
N LEU A 242 13.38 -5.38 -0.78
CA LEU A 242 12.24 -6.06 -1.42
C LEU A 242 11.31 -6.70 -0.40
N PHE A 243 11.91 -7.19 0.69
CA PHE A 243 11.27 -7.76 1.87
C PHE A 243 12.01 -7.17 3.09
N GLU A 244 11.30 -6.41 3.90
CA GLU A 244 11.89 -5.72 5.05
C GLU A 244 11.57 -6.49 6.34
N TYR A 245 12.61 -6.89 7.05
CA TYR A 245 12.46 -7.64 8.28
C TYR A 245 12.81 -6.80 9.50
N VAL A 246 11.92 -6.82 10.49
CA VAL A 246 12.11 -6.18 11.80
C VAL A 246 11.92 -7.23 12.90
N GLY A 247 12.85 -7.28 13.84
CA GLY A 247 12.77 -8.18 14.99
C GLY A 247 14.05 -9.00 15.23
N SER A 248 13.92 -10.08 15.98
CA SER A 248 15.04 -10.95 16.34
C SER A 248 15.53 -11.77 15.15
N LYS A 249 16.85 -11.86 14.95
CA LYS A 249 17.45 -12.78 13.97
C LYS A 249 17.19 -14.26 14.26
N ASN A 250 16.81 -14.58 15.49
CA ASN A 250 16.44 -15.93 15.94
C ASN A 250 14.96 -15.98 16.37
N ALA A 251 14.10 -15.22 15.71
CA ALA A 251 12.68 -15.22 16.01
C ALA A 251 12.07 -16.61 15.86
N LYS A 252 11.21 -16.97 16.80
CA LYS A 252 10.41 -18.19 16.76
C LYS A 252 9.05 -17.98 16.10
N TYR A 253 8.55 -16.75 16.19
CA TYR A 253 7.22 -16.37 15.75
C TYR A 253 7.34 -15.17 14.83
N VAL A 254 6.91 -15.34 13.58
CA VAL A 254 7.07 -14.31 12.55
C VAL A 254 5.70 -13.95 11.99
N LEU A 255 5.39 -12.65 11.90
CA LEU A 255 4.29 -12.14 11.11
C LEU A 255 4.80 -11.77 9.72
N VAL A 256 4.09 -12.19 8.68
CA VAL A 256 4.28 -11.71 7.31
C VAL A 256 3.08 -10.83 6.97
N VAL A 257 3.34 -9.59 6.57
CA VAL A 257 2.33 -8.58 6.24
C VAL A 257 2.68 -7.86 4.95
N MET A 258 1.71 -7.19 4.35
CA MET A 258 1.90 -6.29 3.22
C MET A 258 1.08 -5.02 3.46
N GLY A 259 1.69 -3.84 3.26
CA GLY A 259 1.04 -2.54 3.40
C GLY A 259 1.00 -2.00 4.83
N SER A 260 0.03 -1.13 5.10
CA SER A 260 -0.01 -0.25 6.29
C SER A 260 -0.03 -0.97 7.65
N GLY A 261 -0.38 -2.26 7.68
CA GLY A 261 -0.31 -3.07 8.90
C GLY A 261 1.10 -3.28 9.44
N ALA A 262 2.13 -3.18 8.58
CA ALA A 262 3.53 -3.36 8.98
C ALA A 262 3.96 -2.35 10.06
N GLY A 263 3.57 -1.08 9.91
CA GLY A 263 3.90 -0.03 10.90
C GLY A 263 3.33 -0.30 12.28
N VAL A 264 2.14 -0.91 12.37
CA VAL A 264 1.51 -1.29 13.65
C VAL A 264 2.29 -2.42 14.32
N VAL A 265 2.72 -3.42 13.55
CA VAL A 265 3.52 -4.54 14.07
C VAL A 265 4.89 -4.05 14.52
N GLU A 266 5.51 -3.15 13.77
CA GLU A 266 6.80 -2.56 14.11
C GLU A 266 6.73 -1.74 15.43
N GLU A 267 5.70 -0.90 15.58
CA GLU A 267 5.43 -0.16 16.81
C GLU A 267 5.22 -1.11 18.01
N TYR A 268 4.45 -2.18 17.81
CA TYR A 268 4.26 -3.22 18.83
C TYR A 268 5.60 -3.85 19.24
N LEU A 269 6.42 -4.29 18.28
CA LEU A 269 7.72 -4.93 18.57
C LEU A 269 8.66 -3.97 19.31
N GLN A 270 8.68 -2.71 18.93
CA GLN A 270 9.48 -1.67 19.58
C GLN A 270 9.04 -1.46 21.03
N LYS A 271 7.74 -1.33 21.29
CA LYS A 271 7.18 -1.13 22.64
C LYS A 271 7.42 -2.32 23.55
N MET A 272 7.21 -3.54 23.02
CA MET A 272 7.37 -4.75 23.80
C MET A 272 8.84 -5.08 24.09
N GLY A 273 9.76 -4.65 23.24
CA GLY A 273 11.21 -4.81 23.43
C GLY A 273 11.61 -6.21 23.86
N PRO A 274 12.23 -6.40 25.04
CA PRO A 274 12.66 -7.73 25.52
C PRO A 274 11.54 -8.76 25.68
N LYS A 275 10.28 -8.35 25.85
CA LYS A 275 9.13 -9.25 25.93
C LYS A 275 8.79 -9.87 24.58
N ALA A 276 9.19 -9.23 23.46
CA ALA A 276 8.99 -9.72 22.10
C ALA A 276 10.31 -10.24 21.46
N LYS A 277 11.32 -10.61 22.26
CA LYS A 277 12.64 -11.07 21.76
C LYS A 277 12.59 -12.32 20.88
N ASP A 278 11.51 -13.05 20.88
CA ASP A 278 11.27 -14.25 20.06
C ASP A 278 10.31 -13.97 18.88
N CYS A 279 9.98 -12.71 18.64
CA CYS A 279 9.07 -12.24 17.60
C CYS A 279 9.79 -11.48 16.49
N GLY A 280 9.20 -11.49 15.30
CA GLY A 280 9.63 -10.68 14.17
C GLY A 280 8.51 -10.45 13.17
N CYS A 281 8.69 -9.45 12.32
CA CYS A 281 7.78 -9.06 11.26
C CYS A 281 8.53 -8.99 9.94
N LEU A 282 7.97 -9.59 8.89
CA LEU A 282 8.41 -9.42 7.51
C LEU A 282 7.35 -8.63 6.74
N ASN A 283 7.74 -7.49 6.23
CA ASN A 283 6.92 -6.66 5.36
C ASN A 283 7.27 -6.93 3.90
N VAL A 284 6.27 -7.19 3.07
CA VAL A 284 6.42 -7.49 1.65
C VAL A 284 6.27 -6.20 0.84
N HIS A 285 7.33 -5.77 0.16
CA HIS A 285 7.30 -4.63 -0.77
C HIS A 285 7.17 -5.10 -2.22
N LEU A 286 8.06 -5.97 -2.72
CA LEU A 286 7.91 -6.56 -4.05
C LEU A 286 7.06 -7.83 -3.96
N TYR A 287 5.78 -7.69 -4.27
CA TYR A 287 4.85 -8.83 -4.22
C TYR A 287 4.88 -9.66 -5.51
N ARG A 288 5.02 -9.02 -6.67
CA ARG A 288 5.15 -9.69 -7.98
C ARG A 288 6.27 -9.05 -8.82
N PRO A 289 7.09 -9.86 -9.50
CA PRO A 289 7.18 -11.32 -9.37
C PRO A 289 7.60 -11.72 -7.97
N TRP A 290 7.09 -12.84 -7.47
CA TRP A 290 7.51 -13.39 -6.18
C TRP A 290 8.94 -13.91 -6.26
N SER A 291 9.82 -13.38 -5.44
CA SER A 291 11.21 -13.81 -5.38
C SER A 291 11.49 -14.63 -4.12
N GLU A 292 11.38 -15.96 -4.25
CA GLU A 292 11.66 -16.91 -3.17
C GLU A 292 13.04 -16.68 -2.56
N LYS A 293 14.06 -16.44 -3.41
CA LYS A 293 15.43 -16.15 -2.96
C LYS A 293 15.50 -14.99 -1.98
N HIS A 294 14.90 -13.84 -2.33
CA HIS A 294 14.95 -12.63 -1.51
C HIS A 294 14.04 -12.74 -0.28
N PHE A 295 12.88 -13.40 -0.43
CA PHE A 295 11.99 -13.69 0.68
C PHE A 295 12.70 -14.53 1.76
N LEU A 296 13.33 -15.64 1.39
CA LEU A 296 14.04 -16.51 2.32
C LEU A 296 15.27 -15.84 2.94
N ALA A 297 15.99 -15.00 2.16
CA ALA A 297 17.15 -14.26 2.65
C ALA A 297 16.77 -13.17 3.69
N ALA A 298 15.59 -12.61 3.61
CA ALA A 298 15.10 -11.61 4.54
C ALA A 298 14.60 -12.21 5.87
N LEU A 299 14.23 -13.49 5.88
CA LEU A 299 13.73 -14.16 7.07
C LEU A 299 14.82 -14.37 8.14
N PRO A 300 14.44 -14.49 9.42
CA PRO A 300 15.37 -14.94 10.45
C PRO A 300 15.83 -16.37 10.15
N TYR A 301 16.77 -16.87 10.97
CA TYR A 301 17.25 -18.25 10.82
C TYR A 301 16.08 -19.24 10.81
N LEU A 302 15.88 -19.93 9.69
CA LEU A 302 14.72 -20.81 9.46
C LEU A 302 14.60 -21.90 10.53
N GLY A 303 15.71 -22.45 11.00
CA GLY A 303 15.74 -23.47 12.05
C GLY A 303 15.28 -22.98 13.43
N SER A 304 15.20 -21.66 13.67
CA SER A 304 14.63 -21.12 14.91
C SER A 304 13.12 -20.94 14.85
N MET A 305 12.55 -20.82 13.66
CA MET A 305 11.13 -20.53 13.49
C MET A 305 10.26 -21.73 13.89
N ARG A 306 9.22 -21.45 14.67
CA ARG A 306 8.21 -22.42 15.10
C ARG A 306 6.87 -22.21 14.41
N ALA A 307 6.48 -20.96 14.26
CA ALA A 307 5.24 -20.61 13.58
C ALA A 307 5.35 -19.26 12.85
N VAL A 308 4.65 -19.16 11.72
CA VAL A 308 4.55 -17.99 10.87
C VAL A 308 3.08 -17.67 10.67
N ALA A 309 2.62 -16.47 11.02
CA ALA A 309 1.30 -15.99 10.63
C ALA A 309 1.42 -15.13 9.37
N VAL A 310 0.68 -15.46 8.33
CA VAL A 310 0.56 -14.61 7.14
C VAL A 310 -0.74 -13.84 7.26
N CYS A 311 -0.61 -12.53 7.47
CA CYS A 311 -1.74 -11.63 7.71
C CYS A 311 -2.16 -10.96 6.41
N ASN A 312 -3.29 -11.38 5.87
CA ASN A 312 -3.83 -10.90 4.60
C ASN A 312 -4.89 -9.83 4.85
N LYS A 313 -4.80 -8.73 4.11
CA LYS A 313 -5.82 -7.68 4.11
C LYS A 313 -6.81 -7.87 2.95
N MET A 314 -7.24 -9.11 2.78
CA MET A 314 -8.20 -9.55 1.77
C MET A 314 -8.82 -10.88 2.16
N LYS A 315 -9.86 -11.31 1.45
CA LYS A 315 -10.43 -12.65 1.58
C LYS A 315 -10.60 -13.28 0.20
N ASP A 316 -10.09 -14.50 0.04
CA ASP A 316 -10.40 -15.37 -1.10
C ASP A 316 -11.36 -16.47 -0.63
N PRO A 317 -12.67 -16.36 -0.93
CA PRO A 317 -13.67 -17.29 -0.40
C PRO A 317 -13.61 -18.68 -1.04
N ALA A 318 -12.94 -18.80 -2.19
CA ALA A 318 -12.91 -20.03 -2.98
C ALA A 318 -11.60 -20.82 -2.85
N ALA A 319 -10.59 -20.28 -2.14
CA ALA A 319 -9.29 -20.91 -1.99
C ALA A 319 -9.07 -21.47 -0.57
N HIS A 320 -8.11 -22.37 -0.44
CA HIS A 320 -7.67 -22.87 0.87
C HIS A 320 -6.99 -21.81 1.75
N GLY A 321 -6.60 -20.70 1.16
CA GLY A 321 -6.01 -19.54 1.80
C GLY A 321 -5.76 -18.42 0.80
N GLU A 322 -5.52 -17.26 1.32
CA GLU A 322 -5.27 -16.07 0.53
C GLU A 322 -3.94 -16.18 -0.23
N PRO A 323 -3.78 -15.50 -1.39
CA PRO A 323 -2.63 -15.69 -2.27
C PRO A 323 -1.26 -15.47 -1.61
N LEU A 324 -1.11 -14.46 -0.76
CA LEU A 324 0.16 -14.24 -0.04
C LEU A 324 0.49 -15.40 0.91
N PHE A 325 -0.52 -15.96 1.59
CA PHE A 325 -0.33 -17.14 2.42
C PHE A 325 0.16 -18.34 1.60
N LEU A 326 -0.42 -18.57 0.41
CA LEU A 326 -0.01 -19.67 -0.46
C LEU A 326 1.44 -19.50 -0.97
N ASP A 327 1.85 -18.28 -1.33
CA ASP A 327 3.22 -17.97 -1.75
C ASP A 327 4.24 -18.26 -0.63
N VAL A 328 3.91 -17.83 0.60
CA VAL A 328 4.75 -18.08 1.80
C VAL A 328 4.83 -19.57 2.12
N CYS A 329 3.69 -20.28 2.13
CA CYS A 329 3.67 -21.73 2.35
C CYS A 329 4.56 -22.47 1.36
N THR A 330 4.42 -22.15 0.06
CA THR A 330 5.21 -22.79 -0.99
C THR A 330 6.70 -22.54 -0.80
N SER A 331 7.09 -21.29 -0.54
CA SER A 331 8.51 -20.93 -0.35
C SER A 331 9.13 -21.60 0.86
N LEU A 332 8.44 -21.61 2.00
CA LEU A 332 8.94 -22.25 3.22
C LEU A 332 9.02 -23.77 3.08
N GLN A 333 8.04 -24.40 2.43
CA GLN A 333 8.04 -25.84 2.16
C GLN A 333 9.23 -26.23 1.28
N ARG A 334 9.47 -25.50 0.18
CA ARG A 334 10.60 -25.73 -0.72
C ARG A 334 11.95 -25.53 -0.03
N ALA A 335 12.02 -24.62 0.93
CA ALA A 335 13.21 -24.41 1.76
C ALA A 335 13.39 -25.44 2.88
N GLY A 336 12.50 -26.43 3.02
CA GLY A 336 12.54 -27.43 4.07
C GLY A 336 12.25 -26.85 5.47
N CYS A 337 11.63 -25.69 5.57
CA CYS A 337 11.24 -25.11 6.85
C CYS A 337 10.07 -25.89 7.47
N THR A 338 10.21 -26.24 8.75
CA THR A 338 9.20 -27.02 9.49
C THR A 338 8.26 -26.15 10.34
N ALA A 339 8.38 -24.83 10.25
CA ALA A 339 7.51 -23.90 10.96
C ALA A 339 6.04 -24.09 10.54
N ASN A 340 5.12 -24.02 11.51
CA ASN A 340 3.69 -24.05 11.22
C ASN A 340 3.27 -22.70 10.59
N VAL A 341 2.75 -22.74 9.36
CA VAL A 341 2.31 -21.53 8.65
C VAL A 341 0.80 -21.37 8.83
N ILE A 342 0.39 -20.23 9.36
CA ILE A 342 -1.00 -19.96 9.76
C ILE A 342 -1.54 -18.80 8.92
N ASN A 343 -2.71 -19.02 8.33
CA ASN A 343 -3.42 -18.02 7.55
C ASN A 343 -4.25 -17.11 8.45
N GLY A 344 -4.09 -15.80 8.32
CA GLY A 344 -4.86 -14.80 9.06
C GLY A 344 -5.41 -13.69 8.16
N ARG A 345 -6.52 -13.10 8.57
CA ARG A 345 -7.15 -11.97 7.89
C ARG A 345 -7.37 -10.82 8.85
N TYR A 346 -7.12 -9.61 8.37
CA TYR A 346 -7.30 -8.37 9.15
C TYR A 346 -7.66 -7.20 8.24
N GLY A 347 -8.26 -6.17 8.80
CA GLY A 347 -8.29 -4.83 8.25
C GLY A 347 -9.03 -4.64 6.93
N LEU A 348 -9.89 -5.59 6.50
CA LEU A 348 -10.70 -5.44 5.29
C LEU A 348 -11.56 -4.19 5.40
N SER A 349 -11.73 -3.48 4.27
CA SER A 349 -12.51 -2.24 4.24
C SER A 349 -12.04 -1.20 5.27
N SER A 350 -10.73 -1.10 5.46
CA SER A 350 -10.07 -0.22 6.46
C SER A 350 -10.53 -0.44 7.90
N LYS A 351 -11.08 -1.63 8.25
CA LYS A 351 -11.30 -1.98 9.66
C LYS A 351 -9.98 -1.82 10.41
N ASP A 352 -10.05 -1.31 11.62
CA ASP A 352 -8.86 -0.98 12.39
C ASP A 352 -7.99 -2.21 12.68
N PHE A 353 -6.68 -2.01 12.76
CA PHE A 353 -5.71 -3.02 13.13
C PHE A 353 -4.80 -2.45 14.22
N THR A 354 -5.01 -2.88 15.44
CA THR A 354 -4.42 -2.28 16.64
C THR A 354 -3.27 -3.12 17.22
N PRO A 355 -2.40 -2.55 18.06
CA PRO A 355 -1.36 -3.30 18.76
C PRO A 355 -1.89 -4.45 19.61
N GLY A 356 -3.09 -4.32 20.19
CA GLY A 356 -3.76 -5.40 20.90
C GLY A 356 -4.09 -6.60 20.01
N MET A 357 -4.50 -6.37 18.77
CA MET A 357 -4.70 -7.43 17.77
C MET A 357 -3.38 -8.09 17.36
N VAL A 358 -2.30 -7.31 17.20
CA VAL A 358 -0.95 -7.85 16.95
C VAL A 358 -0.50 -8.76 18.09
N HIS A 359 -0.74 -8.32 19.33
CA HIS A 359 -0.46 -9.16 20.52
C HIS A 359 -1.23 -10.49 20.48
N ALA A 360 -2.52 -10.45 20.19
CA ALA A 360 -3.36 -11.64 20.08
C ALA A 360 -2.85 -12.62 19.00
N ILE A 361 -2.37 -12.11 17.86
CA ILE A 361 -1.78 -12.95 16.81
C ILE A 361 -0.52 -13.65 17.32
N TYR A 362 0.41 -12.93 17.99
CA TYR A 362 1.61 -13.58 18.55
C TYR A 362 1.26 -14.59 19.65
N GLU A 363 0.25 -14.33 20.48
CA GLU A 363 -0.24 -15.31 21.47
C GLU A 363 -0.84 -16.55 20.79
N ASN A 364 -1.57 -16.37 19.69
CA ASN A 364 -2.05 -17.49 18.87
C ASN A 364 -0.89 -18.31 18.32
N LEU A 365 0.19 -17.69 17.83
CA LEU A 365 1.39 -18.38 17.35
C LEU A 365 2.12 -19.17 18.47
N ARG A 366 2.05 -18.70 19.70
CA ARG A 366 2.64 -19.37 20.89
C ARG A 366 1.80 -20.53 21.39
N SER A 367 0.52 -20.60 21.01
CA SER A 367 -0.40 -21.64 21.44
C SER A 367 0.06 -23.03 21.00
N ARG A 368 -0.22 -24.03 21.81
CA ARG A 368 -0.02 -25.46 21.45
C ARG A 368 -0.96 -25.90 20.32
N LYS A 369 -2.13 -25.27 20.21
CA LYS A 369 -3.13 -25.46 19.15
C LYS A 369 -3.53 -24.10 18.61
N PRO A 370 -2.70 -23.52 17.73
CA PRO A 370 -3.03 -22.23 17.15
C PRO A 370 -4.26 -22.33 16.27
N GLN A 371 -5.10 -21.32 16.33
CA GLN A 371 -6.27 -21.23 15.46
C GLN A 371 -5.83 -20.96 14.02
N HIS A 372 -6.36 -21.76 13.11
CA HIS A 372 -6.10 -21.71 11.67
C HIS A 372 -7.35 -22.06 10.87
N PRO A 373 -7.85 -21.23 9.94
CA PRO A 373 -7.45 -19.84 9.82
C PRO A 373 -7.94 -18.98 11.00
N PHE A 374 -7.40 -17.77 11.14
CA PHE A 374 -7.90 -16.81 12.10
C PHE A 374 -8.29 -15.48 11.44
N THR A 375 -9.08 -14.70 12.17
CA THR A 375 -9.35 -13.29 11.89
C THR A 375 -9.06 -12.46 13.15
N VAL A 376 -8.92 -11.15 13.00
CA VAL A 376 -8.91 -10.19 14.11
C VAL A 376 -9.81 -9.00 13.79
N GLY A 377 -10.42 -8.43 14.84
CA GLY A 377 -11.25 -7.24 14.72
C GLY A 377 -12.71 -7.49 14.33
N LEU A 378 -13.19 -8.73 14.40
CA LEU A 378 -14.61 -9.06 14.21
C LEU A 378 -15.31 -9.21 15.57
N GLU A 379 -16.51 -8.67 15.69
CA GLU A 379 -17.37 -8.76 16.87
C GLU A 379 -18.42 -9.86 16.67
N ASP A 380 -19.21 -9.78 15.59
CA ASP A 380 -20.20 -10.80 15.22
C ASP A 380 -19.54 -11.92 14.40
N ASP A 381 -18.77 -12.77 15.05
CA ASP A 381 -17.99 -13.83 14.41
C ASP A 381 -18.73 -15.15 14.34
N ILE A 382 -19.52 -15.36 13.29
CA ILE A 382 -20.36 -16.55 13.08
C ILE A 382 -19.50 -17.82 12.95
N THR A 383 -18.28 -17.70 12.43
CA THR A 383 -17.40 -18.85 12.17
C THR A 383 -16.41 -19.11 13.30
N HIS A 384 -16.39 -18.26 14.31
CA HIS A 384 -15.50 -18.34 15.47
C HIS A 384 -14.01 -18.36 15.10
N TYR A 385 -13.64 -17.57 14.06
CA TYR A 385 -12.24 -17.41 13.64
C TYR A 385 -11.57 -16.19 14.28
N SER A 386 -12.33 -15.29 14.90
CA SER A 386 -11.78 -14.07 15.49
C SER A 386 -11.04 -14.36 16.79
N LEU A 387 -9.77 -13.99 16.83
CA LEU A 387 -8.99 -14.07 18.05
C LEU A 387 -9.48 -13.00 19.04
N PRO A 388 -9.66 -13.36 20.32
CA PRO A 388 -9.93 -12.38 21.35
C PRO A 388 -8.72 -11.48 21.54
N TYR A 389 -8.93 -10.17 21.66
CA TYR A 389 -7.86 -9.21 21.91
C TYR A 389 -8.30 -8.18 22.94
N GLY A 390 -7.33 -7.61 23.64
CA GLY A 390 -7.52 -6.52 24.56
C GLY A 390 -6.87 -5.23 24.05
N ARG A 391 -7.13 -4.14 24.69
CA ARG A 391 -6.44 -2.86 24.47
C ARG A 391 -4.97 -2.99 24.88
N LEU A 392 -4.08 -2.48 24.05
CA LEU A 392 -2.66 -2.36 24.35
C LEU A 392 -2.16 -1.00 23.88
N GLU A 393 -1.69 -0.18 24.81
CA GLU A 393 -1.14 1.13 24.51
C GLU A 393 0.34 1.01 24.14
N THR A 394 0.67 1.39 22.92
CA THR A 394 2.05 1.35 22.39
C THR A 394 2.61 2.72 22.06
N VAL A 395 1.77 3.74 21.97
CA VAL A 395 2.17 5.11 21.68
C VAL A 395 3.10 5.63 22.78
N PRO A 396 4.25 6.23 22.45
CA PRO A 396 5.12 6.85 23.45
C PRO A 396 4.41 7.97 24.23
N GLU A 397 4.66 8.11 25.53
CA GLU A 397 4.09 9.15 26.39
C GLU A 397 4.41 10.58 25.90
N THR A 398 5.51 10.73 25.17
CA THR A 398 5.93 11.97 24.53
C THR A 398 5.04 12.36 23.33
N THR A 399 4.29 11.43 22.77
CA THR A 399 3.36 11.65 21.66
C THR A 399 1.99 12.05 22.20
N LYS A 400 1.50 13.20 21.77
CA LYS A 400 0.16 13.67 22.12
C LYS A 400 -0.86 13.12 21.15
N GLN A 401 -1.99 12.68 21.69
CA GLN A 401 -3.13 12.11 20.98
C GLN A 401 -4.35 12.99 21.16
N CYS A 402 -4.97 13.46 20.08
CA CYS A 402 -6.13 14.36 20.13
C CYS A 402 -7.26 13.81 19.25
N ILE A 403 -8.49 13.89 19.76
CA ILE A 403 -9.70 13.49 19.03
C ILE A 403 -10.61 14.71 18.92
N PHE A 404 -11.16 14.93 17.71
CA PHE A 404 -12.12 16.00 17.46
C PHE A 404 -13.37 15.41 16.82
N TRP A 405 -14.48 15.51 17.50
CA TRP A 405 -15.79 15.15 17.01
C TRP A 405 -16.47 16.36 16.40
N GLY A 406 -16.79 16.25 15.12
CA GLY A 406 -17.42 17.30 14.35
C GLY A 406 -18.60 16.79 13.53
N PHE A 407 -19.24 17.73 12.86
CA PHE A 407 -20.36 17.50 12.00
C PHE A 407 -19.95 17.75 10.54
N GLY A 408 -20.42 16.94 9.63
CA GLY A 408 -20.08 17.09 8.21
C GLY A 408 -20.41 18.51 7.71
N SER A 409 -19.40 19.16 7.14
CA SER A 409 -19.44 20.55 6.65
C SER A 409 -19.38 21.65 7.73
N ASP A 410 -19.07 21.34 8.98
CA ASP A 410 -18.89 22.33 10.05
C ASP A 410 -17.50 23.01 10.10
N GLY A 411 -16.59 22.60 9.21
CA GLY A 411 -15.21 23.11 9.17
C GLY A 411 -14.20 22.37 10.05
N THR A 412 -14.62 21.45 10.92
CA THR A 412 -13.74 20.70 11.84
C THR A 412 -12.61 19.98 11.12
N VAL A 413 -12.90 19.28 10.03
CA VAL A 413 -11.89 18.55 9.24
C VAL A 413 -10.86 19.51 8.64
N GLY A 414 -11.31 20.63 8.08
CA GLY A 414 -10.43 21.67 7.52
C GLY A 414 -9.52 22.28 8.57
N ALA A 415 -10.06 22.61 9.75
CA ALA A 415 -9.30 23.13 10.88
C ALA A 415 -8.22 22.15 11.35
N ASN A 416 -8.57 20.86 11.48
CA ASN A 416 -7.64 19.84 11.91
C ASN A 416 -6.54 19.53 10.88
N LYS A 417 -6.87 19.55 9.57
CA LYS A 417 -5.87 19.49 8.50
C LYS A 417 -4.87 20.66 8.58
N ASN A 418 -5.36 21.86 8.87
CA ASN A 418 -4.48 23.02 9.06
C ASN A 418 -3.65 22.90 10.33
N THR A 419 -4.20 22.39 11.42
CA THR A 419 -3.46 22.14 12.69
C THR A 419 -2.26 21.23 12.44
N ILE A 420 -2.46 20.09 11.77
CA ILE A 420 -1.35 19.17 11.41
C ILE A 420 -0.30 19.86 10.56
N LYS A 421 -0.72 20.66 9.56
CA LYS A 421 0.21 21.41 8.71
C LYS A 421 1.02 22.42 9.51
N ILE A 422 0.38 23.16 10.41
CA ILE A 422 1.05 24.15 11.27
C ILE A 422 2.10 23.47 12.17
N ILE A 423 1.74 22.35 12.81
CA ILE A 423 2.66 21.58 13.66
C ILE A 423 3.84 21.08 12.81
N ALA A 424 3.57 20.45 11.68
CA ALA A 424 4.61 19.87 10.82
C ALA A 424 5.57 20.91 10.23
N GLN A 425 5.07 22.12 9.90
CA GLN A 425 5.87 23.16 9.25
C GLN A 425 6.64 24.03 10.25
N ASN A 426 6.08 24.29 11.43
CA ASN A 426 6.63 25.26 12.38
C ASN A 426 7.32 24.62 13.58
N THR A 427 7.35 23.30 13.67
CA THR A 427 8.01 22.58 14.76
C THR A 427 8.84 21.41 14.24
N PRO A 428 9.83 20.91 14.99
CA PRO A 428 10.56 19.70 14.64
C PRO A 428 9.73 18.41 14.79
N LEU A 429 8.52 18.49 15.36
CA LEU A 429 7.70 17.34 15.67
C LEU A 429 7.22 16.61 14.42
N TYR A 430 7.08 15.30 14.54
CA TYR A 430 6.29 14.48 13.63
C TYR A 430 4.80 14.67 13.93
N ALA A 431 3.98 14.58 12.89
CA ALA A 431 2.55 14.77 13.01
C ALA A 431 1.81 13.83 12.08
N GLN A 432 0.70 13.26 12.56
CA GLN A 432 -0.16 12.34 11.83
C GLN A 432 -1.61 12.75 12.01
N GLY A 433 -2.39 12.69 10.95
CA GLY A 433 -3.84 12.92 10.99
C GLY A 433 -4.61 11.89 10.20
N TYR A 434 -5.65 11.35 10.82
CA TYR A 434 -6.67 10.51 10.19
C TYR A 434 -8.05 11.15 10.34
N PHE A 435 -8.88 10.95 9.33
CA PHE A 435 -10.24 11.51 9.30
C PHE A 435 -11.21 10.37 8.99
N LYS A 436 -12.08 10.07 9.95
CA LYS A 436 -13.18 9.12 9.78
C LYS A 436 -14.43 9.90 9.39
N TYR A 437 -15.08 9.44 8.34
CA TYR A 437 -16.31 10.04 7.83
C TYR A 437 -17.46 9.03 7.97
N ASP A 438 -18.66 9.53 8.25
CA ASP A 438 -19.88 8.76 8.13
C ASP A 438 -20.19 8.46 6.65
N ALA A 439 -21.01 7.46 6.40
CA ALA A 439 -21.54 7.15 5.07
C ALA A 439 -22.41 8.28 4.48
N LEU A 440 -22.97 9.13 5.33
CA LEU A 440 -23.75 10.30 4.94
C LEU A 440 -22.82 11.44 4.49
N LYS A 441 -22.99 11.92 3.26
CA LYS A 441 -22.19 13.02 2.68
C LYS A 441 -22.39 14.36 3.38
N SER A 442 -23.56 14.62 3.90
CA SER A 442 -23.93 15.87 4.58
C SER A 442 -24.62 15.56 5.89
N GLY A 443 -24.24 16.26 6.95
CA GLY A 443 -24.83 16.08 8.25
C GLY A 443 -24.40 14.83 9.03
N GLY A 444 -23.45 14.05 8.49
CA GLY A 444 -22.86 12.89 9.16
C GLY A 444 -21.80 13.27 10.19
N VAL A 445 -21.45 12.33 11.05
CA VAL A 445 -20.38 12.48 12.03
C VAL A 445 -19.02 12.50 11.33
N THR A 446 -18.14 13.39 11.75
CA THR A 446 -16.72 13.37 11.36
C THR A 446 -15.85 13.26 12.61
N ILE A 447 -14.88 12.36 12.60
CA ILE A 447 -13.94 12.20 13.71
C ILE A 447 -12.53 12.41 13.17
N SER A 448 -11.84 13.39 13.72
CA SER A 448 -10.44 13.65 13.39
C SER A 448 -9.54 13.11 14.49
N HIS A 449 -8.57 12.30 14.12
CA HIS A 449 -7.57 11.72 15.02
C HIS A 449 -6.21 12.31 14.70
N LEU A 450 -5.63 13.05 15.63
CA LEU A 450 -4.35 13.73 15.46
C LEU A 450 -3.34 13.19 16.46
N ARG A 451 -2.15 12.81 15.97
CA ARG A 451 -0.99 12.50 16.79
C ARG A 451 0.16 13.43 16.45
N PHE A 452 0.92 13.87 17.44
CA PHE A 452 2.16 14.60 17.21
C PHE A 452 3.15 14.38 18.35
N GLY A 453 4.43 14.29 18.02
CA GLY A 453 5.48 13.98 19.00
C GLY A 453 6.88 14.09 18.41
N PRO A 454 7.92 13.90 19.22
CA PRO A 454 9.32 14.02 18.80
C PRO A 454 9.80 12.82 17.97
N GLU A 455 9.07 11.70 17.98
CA GLU A 455 9.45 10.47 17.29
C GLU A 455 8.54 10.21 16.08
N PRO A 456 9.02 9.47 15.04
CA PRO A 456 8.19 9.07 13.92
C PRO A 456 6.98 8.23 14.34
N ILE A 457 5.80 8.56 13.82
CA ILE A 457 4.54 7.87 14.12
C ILE A 457 4.34 6.80 13.05
N LYS A 458 4.37 5.53 13.44
CA LYS A 458 4.33 4.38 12.54
C LYS A 458 2.95 3.70 12.47
N GLY A 459 2.23 3.71 13.58
CA GLY A 459 0.92 3.04 13.68
C GLY A 459 -0.14 3.69 12.82
N SER A 460 -0.79 2.90 11.97
CA SER A 460 -1.85 3.36 11.05
C SER A 460 -3.26 3.17 11.61
N TYR A 461 -3.41 2.94 12.91
CA TYR A 461 -4.69 2.78 13.59
C TYR A 461 -5.22 4.10 14.15
N LEU A 462 -6.53 4.14 14.40
CA LEU A 462 -7.20 5.30 14.98
C LEU A 462 -6.87 5.41 16.47
N ILE A 463 -7.00 6.62 17.01
CA ILE A 463 -6.91 6.84 18.45
C ILE A 463 -8.20 6.28 19.08
N ASP A 464 -8.03 5.41 20.03
CA ASP A 464 -9.08 4.85 20.89
C ASP A 464 -9.19 5.65 22.19
N ALA A 465 -9.62 5.06 23.31
CA ALA A 465 -9.59 5.68 24.63
C ALA A 465 -8.17 6.16 25.02
N GLY A 466 -8.05 7.08 25.97
CA GLY A 466 -6.74 7.58 26.46
C GLY A 466 -6.14 8.69 25.60
N CYS A 467 -6.95 9.55 24.98
CA CYS A 467 -6.46 10.75 24.31
C CYS A 467 -6.06 11.83 25.34
N ASN A 468 -5.08 12.68 24.94
CA ASN A 468 -4.66 13.82 25.75
C ASN A 468 -5.59 15.04 25.60
N TYR A 469 -6.35 15.08 24.51
CA TYR A 469 -7.27 16.18 24.22
C TYR A 469 -8.47 15.66 23.44
N LEU A 470 -9.67 15.99 23.90
CA LEU A 470 -10.94 15.69 23.26
C LEU A 470 -11.72 16.98 23.02
N ALA A 471 -12.10 17.25 21.77
CA ALA A 471 -12.99 18.35 21.43
C ALA A 471 -14.27 17.81 20.77
N ILE A 472 -15.40 18.29 21.26
CA ILE A 472 -16.72 17.92 20.76
C ILE A 472 -17.42 19.20 20.27
N HIS A 473 -17.51 19.38 18.97
CA HIS A 473 -18.04 20.60 18.36
C HIS A 473 -19.57 20.63 18.26
N LYS A 474 -20.23 19.53 18.56
CA LYS A 474 -21.70 19.43 18.57
C LYS A 474 -22.17 18.82 19.89
N LYS A 475 -22.88 19.60 20.71
CA LYS A 475 -23.33 19.21 22.06
C LYS A 475 -24.18 17.93 22.11
N GLU A 476 -24.92 17.66 21.04
CA GLU A 476 -25.78 16.46 20.93
C GLU A 476 -24.99 15.16 20.98
N TYR A 477 -23.71 15.19 20.61
CA TYR A 477 -22.85 14.00 20.68
C TYR A 477 -22.51 13.59 22.11
N ILE A 478 -22.58 14.52 23.07
CA ILE A 478 -22.36 14.23 24.51
C ILE A 478 -23.51 13.38 25.07
N PHE A 479 -24.73 13.60 24.56
CA PHE A 479 -25.96 12.97 25.05
C PHE A 479 -26.53 11.91 24.13
N SER A 480 -25.84 11.60 23.03
CA SER A 480 -26.29 10.61 22.05
C SER A 480 -25.82 9.20 22.44
N PHE A 481 -26.23 8.23 21.66
CA PHE A 481 -25.87 6.81 21.75
C PHE A 481 -24.35 6.55 21.79
N PHE A 482 -23.53 7.56 21.48
CA PHE A 482 -22.08 7.51 21.54
C PHE A 482 -21.48 8.04 22.86
N ALA A 483 -22.32 8.34 23.85
CA ALA A 483 -21.85 8.88 25.14
C ALA A 483 -20.83 7.95 25.83
N ASP A 484 -21.06 6.64 25.75
CA ASP A 484 -20.17 5.65 26.36
C ASP A 484 -18.77 5.66 25.69
N ILE A 485 -18.74 5.81 24.35
CA ILE A 485 -17.48 5.89 23.59
C ILE A 485 -16.75 7.22 23.85
N LEU A 486 -17.48 8.31 24.05
CA LEU A 486 -16.93 9.64 24.32
C LEU A 486 -16.43 9.80 25.76
N LEU A 487 -17.05 9.12 26.70
CA LEU A 487 -16.69 9.19 28.12
C LEU A 487 -15.51 8.28 28.46
N ASP A 488 -15.30 7.20 27.72
CA ASP A 488 -14.17 6.30 27.89
C ASP A 488 -12.79 7.02 27.83
N PRO A 489 -12.52 7.91 26.85
CA PRO A 489 -11.29 8.71 26.83
C PRO A 489 -11.13 9.65 28.03
N LEU A 490 -12.23 10.06 28.67
CA LEU A 490 -12.22 10.93 29.85
C LEU A 490 -12.06 10.15 31.16
N ALA A 491 -12.46 8.89 31.18
CA ALA A 491 -12.34 8.01 32.35
C ALA A 491 -10.87 7.73 32.73
N ASP A 492 -9.97 7.79 31.76
CA ASP A 492 -8.53 7.54 31.94
C ASP A 492 -7.72 8.83 32.22
N GLY A 493 -8.35 9.91 32.66
CA GLY A 493 -7.69 11.14 33.10
C GLY A 493 -7.38 12.17 32.03
N GLY A 494 -8.00 12.08 30.86
CA GLY A 494 -8.02 13.16 29.89
C GLY A 494 -8.96 14.27 30.34
N ALA A 495 -8.42 15.39 30.80
CA ALA A 495 -9.15 16.62 31.11
C ALA A 495 -9.23 17.51 29.87
#